data_0354c406ab001f3dfc3b4af38bd12363
#
_entry.id   0354c406ab001f3dfc3b4af38bd12363
#
_cell.length_a   1.000
_cell.length_b   1.000
_cell.length_c   1.000
_cell.angle_alpha   90.00
_cell.angle_beta   90.00
_cell.angle_gamma   90.00
#
_symmetry.space_group_name_H-M   'P 1'
#
loop_
_entity.id
_entity.type
_entity.pdbx_description
1 polymer ?
#
loop_
_entity_poly.entity_id
_entity_poly.type
_entity_poly.pdbx_seq_one_letter_code
_entity_poly.pdbx_strand_id
1 'polypeptide(L)'
;MELSAVSKSFDRFLRELEIHALKGTLPRLATLLLKKGEEDVVSGLTHKDLAQELGIHRESVTAALGELQKADIIEIGRKKIRILHRERLERAAQE
;
A
#
# COMPACT_ATOMS: atom_id res chain seq x y z
N MET A 1 4.35 8.45 -26.71
CA MET A 1 4.47 9.79 -26.13
C MET A 1 3.15 10.41 -25.83
N GLU A 2 2.29 10.46 -26.78
CA GLU A 2 0.95 11.02 -26.59
C GLU A 2 0.15 10.21 -25.59
N LEU A 3 0.27 8.91 -25.65
CA LEU A 3 -0.35 8.02 -24.69
C LEU A 3 0.17 8.27 -23.30
N SER A 4 1.46 8.58 -23.18
CA SER A 4 2.05 8.84 -21.89
C SER A 4 1.52 10.15 -21.29
N ALA A 5 1.26 11.15 -22.11
CA ALA A 5 0.70 12.41 -21.64
C ALA A 5 -0.74 12.24 -21.13
N VAL A 6 -1.55 11.49 -21.86
CA VAL A 6 -2.92 11.19 -21.47
C VAL A 6 -2.93 10.30 -20.23
N SER A 7 -2.06 9.30 -20.18
CA SER A 7 -1.92 8.44 -19.03
C SER A 7 -1.51 9.21 -17.80
N LYS A 8 -0.60 10.15 -17.95
CA LYS A 8 -0.15 10.97 -16.84
C LYS A 8 -1.27 11.82 -16.25
N SER A 9 -2.13 12.38 -17.09
CA SER A 9 -3.26 13.18 -16.63
C SER A 9 -4.25 12.31 -15.86
N PHE A 10 -4.56 11.14 -16.40
CA PHE A 10 -5.47 10.21 -15.78
C PHE A 10 -4.89 9.66 -14.47
N ASP A 11 -3.63 9.27 -14.50
CA ASP A 11 -2.92 8.76 -13.33
C ASP A 11 -2.84 9.84 -12.24
N ARG A 12 -2.62 11.08 -12.63
CA ARG A 12 -2.58 12.19 -11.70
C ARG A 12 -3.93 12.38 -11.01
N PHE A 13 -5.01 12.29 -11.78
CA PHE A 13 -6.35 12.41 -11.25
C PHE A 13 -6.64 11.28 -10.25
N LEU A 14 -6.33 10.05 -10.61
CA LEU A 14 -6.49 8.90 -9.74
C LEU A 14 -5.62 9.03 -8.50
N ARG A 15 -4.41 9.50 -8.67
CA ARG A 15 -3.47 9.67 -7.57
C ARG A 15 -3.96 10.73 -6.58
N GLU A 16 -4.53 11.80 -7.06
CA GLU A 16 -5.10 12.84 -6.18
C GLU A 16 -6.26 12.28 -5.37
N LEU A 17 -7.12 11.50 -6.00
CA LEU A 17 -8.23 10.85 -5.30
C LEU A 17 -7.69 9.84 -4.28
N GLU A 18 -6.71 9.05 -4.67
CA GLU A 18 -6.10 8.06 -3.79
C GLU A 18 -5.40 8.71 -2.61
N ILE A 19 -4.68 9.79 -2.84
CA ILE A 19 -3.98 10.51 -1.77
C ILE A 19 -4.98 11.01 -0.75
N HIS A 20 -6.09 11.59 -1.19
CA HIS A 20 -7.13 12.03 -0.26
C HIS A 20 -7.74 10.87 0.52
N ALA A 21 -8.00 9.76 -0.17
CA ALA A 21 -8.58 8.58 0.47
C ALA A 21 -7.58 7.86 1.35
N LEU A 22 -6.29 7.90 1.00
CA LEU A 22 -5.25 7.12 1.66
C LEU A 22 -4.39 7.90 2.64
N LYS A 23 -4.64 9.19 2.81
CA LYS A 23 -3.81 10.06 3.63
C LYS A 23 -3.52 9.53 5.02
N GLY A 24 -4.48 8.93 5.67
CA GLY A 24 -4.26 8.30 6.97
C GLY A 24 -4.03 6.81 6.87
N THR A 25 -4.33 6.22 5.73
CA THR A 25 -4.28 4.78 5.54
C THR A 25 -2.87 4.27 5.30
N LEU A 26 -2.10 4.95 4.44
CA LEU A 26 -0.74 4.51 4.11
C LEU A 26 0.16 4.38 5.34
N PRO A 27 0.26 5.39 6.21
CA PRO A 27 1.11 5.26 7.40
C PRO A 27 0.63 4.16 8.34
N ARG A 28 -0.66 4.03 8.52
CA ARG A 28 -1.22 3.00 9.40
C ARG A 28 -1.00 1.60 8.84
N LEU A 29 -1.18 1.44 7.54
CA LEU A 29 -0.95 0.16 6.89
C LEU A 29 0.54 -0.21 6.92
N ALA A 30 1.41 0.75 6.64
CA ALA A 30 2.85 0.52 6.68
C ALA A 30 3.29 0.08 8.08
N THR A 31 2.76 0.73 9.11
CA THR A 31 3.03 0.36 10.51
C THR A 31 2.56 -1.07 10.78
N LEU A 32 1.38 -1.41 10.32
CA LEU A 32 0.82 -2.74 10.53
C LEU A 32 1.66 -3.81 9.82
N LEU A 33 2.08 -3.54 8.59
CA LEU A 33 2.91 -4.49 7.84
C LEU A 33 4.25 -4.72 8.53
N LEU A 34 4.86 -3.66 9.06
CA LEU A 34 6.11 -3.79 9.81
C LEU A 34 5.92 -4.61 11.07
N LYS A 35 4.80 -4.42 11.74
CA LYS A 35 4.49 -5.13 12.97
C LYS A 35 4.21 -6.61 12.72
N LYS A 36 3.52 -6.93 11.64
CA LYS A 36 3.14 -8.31 11.30
C LYS A 36 4.20 -9.07 10.53
N GLY A 37 5.17 -8.37 9.97
CA GLY A 37 6.21 -9.02 9.15
C GLY A 37 7.18 -9.84 9.97
N GLU A 38 7.44 -11.05 9.51
CA GLU A 38 8.49 -11.92 10.07
C GLU A 38 9.48 -12.16 8.95
N GLU A 39 10.70 -11.76 9.16
CA GLU A 39 11.75 -11.83 8.14
C GLU A 39 11.30 -11.14 6.84
N ASP A 40 10.66 -9.98 7.00
CA ASP A 40 10.17 -9.14 5.90
C ASP A 40 9.07 -9.81 5.06
N VAL A 41 8.34 -10.73 5.65
CA VAL A 41 7.20 -11.36 5.00
C VAL A 41 5.98 -11.33 5.93
N VAL A 42 4.87 -10.82 5.41
CA VAL A 42 3.59 -10.86 6.09
C VAL A 42 2.79 -11.99 5.45
N SER A 43 2.49 -13.03 6.21
CA SER A 43 1.82 -14.23 5.69
C SER A 43 0.47 -14.47 6.33
N GLY A 44 -0.42 -15.11 5.58
CA GLY A 44 -1.68 -15.60 6.12
C GLY A 44 -2.74 -14.55 6.36
N LEU A 45 -2.51 -13.31 5.94
CA LEU A 45 -3.47 -12.24 6.10
C LEU A 45 -4.04 -11.81 4.75
N THR A 46 -5.34 -11.68 4.69
CA THR A 46 -6.00 -11.18 3.49
C THR A 46 -6.15 -9.67 3.60
N HIS A 47 -6.51 -9.01 2.50
CA HIS A 47 -6.82 -7.58 2.52
C HIS A 47 -7.97 -7.29 3.48
N LYS A 48 -8.91 -8.21 3.57
CA LYS A 48 -10.03 -8.10 4.51
C LYS A 48 -9.55 -8.12 5.96
N ASP A 49 -8.62 -9.01 6.27
CA ASP A 49 -8.05 -9.11 7.62
C ASP A 49 -7.34 -7.82 8.00
N LEU A 50 -6.55 -7.28 7.09
CA LEU A 50 -5.85 -6.02 7.32
C LEU A 50 -6.84 -4.87 7.49
N ALA A 51 -7.89 -4.86 6.69
CA ALA A 51 -8.92 -3.83 6.77
C ALA A 51 -9.65 -3.86 8.11
N GLN A 52 -9.95 -5.05 8.59
CA GLN A 52 -10.59 -5.23 9.89
C GLN A 52 -9.71 -4.71 11.03
N GLU A 53 -8.43 -5.02 10.98
CA GLU A 53 -7.50 -4.54 11.99
C GLU A 53 -7.35 -3.03 11.99
N LEU A 54 -7.38 -2.41 10.81
CA LEU A 54 -7.25 -0.96 10.68
C LEU A 54 -8.58 -0.22 10.83
N GLY A 55 -9.68 -0.95 10.81
CA GLY A 55 -11.01 -0.33 10.89
C GLY A 55 -11.38 0.48 9.65
N ILE A 56 -10.95 0.01 8.48
CA ILE A 56 -11.19 0.71 7.22
C ILE A 56 -11.76 -0.28 6.19
N HIS A 57 -12.12 0.22 5.04
CA HIS A 57 -12.66 -0.61 3.97
C HIS A 57 -11.55 -1.42 3.29
N ARG A 58 -11.89 -2.64 2.85
CA ARG A 58 -10.96 -3.51 2.13
C ARG A 58 -10.41 -2.81 0.88
N GLU A 59 -11.24 -2.06 0.19
CA GLU A 59 -10.84 -1.32 -1.01
C GLU A 59 -9.73 -0.31 -0.71
N SER A 60 -9.79 0.31 0.46
CA SER A 60 -8.73 1.25 0.88
C SER A 60 -7.41 0.52 1.12
N VAL A 61 -7.48 -0.68 1.71
CA VAL A 61 -6.29 -1.50 1.90
C VAL A 61 -5.72 -1.92 0.55
N THR A 62 -6.57 -2.36 -0.36
CA THR A 62 -6.15 -2.78 -1.70
C THR A 62 -5.46 -1.64 -2.43
N ALA A 63 -6.03 -0.43 -2.37
CA ALA A 63 -5.44 0.74 -3.00
C ALA A 63 -4.09 1.11 -2.37
N ALA A 64 -4.02 1.09 -1.05
CA ALA A 64 -2.78 1.42 -0.34
C ALA A 64 -1.67 0.41 -0.63
N LEU A 65 -2.00 -0.88 -0.61
CA LEU A 65 -1.03 -1.92 -0.96
C LEU A 65 -0.56 -1.74 -2.41
N GLY A 66 -1.47 -1.39 -3.30
CA GLY A 66 -1.13 -1.14 -4.70
C GLY A 66 -0.14 0.01 -4.86
N GLU A 67 -0.31 1.06 -4.08
CA GLU A 67 0.63 2.20 -4.09
C GLU A 67 2.02 1.78 -3.59
N LEU A 68 2.07 0.99 -2.54
CA LEU A 68 3.34 0.50 -2.02
C LEU A 68 4.03 -0.43 -3.03
N GLN A 69 3.26 -1.24 -3.71
CA GLN A 69 3.80 -2.13 -4.75
C GLN A 69 4.31 -1.36 -5.96
N LYS A 70 3.58 -0.33 -6.38
CA LYS A 70 4.02 0.55 -7.48
C LYS A 70 5.35 1.21 -7.19
N ALA A 71 5.60 1.55 -5.94
CA ALA A 71 6.85 2.16 -5.51
C ALA A 71 7.95 1.14 -5.23
N ASP A 72 7.70 -0.13 -5.51
CA ASP A 72 8.63 -1.24 -5.24
C ASP A 72 9.02 -1.38 -3.77
N ILE A 73 8.15 -0.94 -2.88
CA ILE A 73 8.39 -1.07 -1.44
C ILE A 73 7.99 -2.45 -0.96
N ILE A 74 6.93 -3.01 -1.56
CA ILE A 74 6.46 -4.35 -1.25
C ILE A 74 6.15 -5.12 -2.54
N GLU A 75 6.02 -6.43 -2.38
CA GLU A 75 5.58 -7.31 -3.46
C GLU A 75 4.39 -8.10 -2.94
N ILE A 76 3.27 -8.02 -3.64
CA ILE A 76 2.04 -8.70 -3.23
C ILE A 76 1.99 -10.07 -3.88
N GLY A 77 1.92 -11.11 -3.06
CA GLY A 77 1.75 -12.47 -3.53
C GLY A 77 0.45 -13.05 -3.00
N ARG A 78 0.24 -14.32 -3.23
CA ARG A 78 -0.96 -15.03 -2.78
C ARG A 78 -0.90 -15.25 -1.27
N LYS A 79 -1.76 -14.54 -0.53
CA LYS A 79 -1.81 -14.56 0.94
C LYS A 79 -0.46 -14.24 1.58
N LYS A 80 0.33 -13.41 0.90
CA LYS A 80 1.68 -13.13 1.31
C LYS A 80 2.10 -11.77 0.77
N ILE A 81 2.71 -10.97 1.61
CA ILE A 81 3.25 -9.66 1.23
C ILE A 81 4.71 -9.65 1.64
N ARG A 82 5.59 -9.46 0.67
CA ARG A 82 7.02 -9.39 0.94
C ARG A 82 7.44 -7.93 1.01
N ILE A 83 8.17 -7.56 2.05
CA ILE A 83 8.71 -6.22 2.19
C ILE A 83 10.04 -6.18 1.45
N LEU A 84 10.09 -5.42 0.34
CA LEU A 84 11.29 -5.33 -0.49
C LEU A 84 12.28 -4.29 0.03
N HIS A 85 11.75 -3.17 0.54
CA HIS A 85 12.57 -2.07 1.05
C HIS A 85 12.04 -1.63 2.41
N ARG A 86 12.55 -2.26 3.44
CA ARG A 86 12.12 -2.00 4.80
C ARG A 86 12.25 -0.53 5.20
N GLU A 87 13.35 0.10 4.84
CA GLU A 87 13.57 1.52 5.15
C GLU A 87 12.53 2.42 4.55
N ARG A 88 12.12 2.14 3.33
CA ARG A 88 11.09 2.91 2.66
C ARG A 88 9.73 2.70 3.31
N LEU A 89 9.46 1.48 3.74
CA LEU A 89 8.22 1.17 4.44
C LEU A 89 8.19 1.88 5.79
N GLU A 90 9.30 1.94 6.48
CA GLU A 90 9.41 2.66 7.74
C GLU A 90 9.16 4.16 7.55
N ARG A 91 9.65 4.73 6.45
CA ARG A 91 9.37 6.13 6.12
C ARG A 91 7.89 6.35 5.85
N ALA A 92 7.27 5.44 5.12
CA ALA A 92 5.84 5.52 4.85
C ALA A 92 5.03 5.47 6.15
N ALA A 93 5.49 4.69 7.11
CA ALA A 93 4.84 4.57 8.42
C ALA A 93 4.93 5.86 9.24
N GLN A 94 5.92 6.68 8.98
CA GLN A 94 6.14 7.93 9.71
C GLN A 94 5.40 9.13 9.11
N GLU A 95 4.96 9.00 7.89
CA GLU A 95 4.21 10.08 7.25
C GLU A 95 2.77 10.11 7.71
#